data_e7dc6517d85abe1d6b005a80b0347c73
#
_entry.id   e7dc6517d85abe1d6b005a80b0347c73
#
_cell.length_a   1.000
_cell.length_b   1.000
_cell.length_c   1.000
_cell.angle_alpha   90.00
_cell.angle_beta   90.00
_cell.angle_gamma   90.00
#
_symmetry.space_group_name_H-M   'P 1'
#
loop_
_entity.id
_entity.type
_entity.pdbx_description
1 polymer ?
#
loop_
_entity_poly.entity_id
_entity_poly.type
_entity_poly.pdbx_seq_one_letter_code
_entity_poly.pdbx_strand_id
1 'polypeptide(L)'
;MFWTEALFKVKKPIISMLHMQPLPGDPLFKEKDSMRRVVALARADLHAIQDGGVDGIIFSNEFSLPYQRRMSFVTPSAMARVIGELMNDIRVPYGVDCISDGLATIELAAAVDASFARGTFSGVYVGDGGFYDNQLSELLRRKSALRLDELKLLYFLNPESDINLDTRNLAAIARSLVFKASPDALCVSGSAAGTGVGNELLALVKEAVPETVVFPNTGCTKDTIVDKLRICDG
;
A
#
# COMPACT_ATOMS: atom_id res chain seq x y z
N MET A 1 -17.83 -4.60 14.07
CA MET A 1 -17.27 -5.40 12.92
C MET A 1 -16.41 -4.46 12.10
N PHE A 2 -15.15 -4.79 11.91
CA PHE A 2 -14.27 -3.98 11.08
C PHE A 2 -14.69 -4.09 9.59
N TRP A 3 -14.40 -3.05 8.82
CA TRP A 3 -14.64 -3.00 7.37
C TRP A 3 -13.92 -4.13 6.61
N THR A 4 -12.81 -4.65 7.16
CA THR A 4 -12.06 -5.79 6.61
C THR A 4 -12.94 -7.04 6.47
N GLU A 5 -13.75 -7.35 7.47
CA GLU A 5 -14.64 -8.50 7.41
C GLU A 5 -15.75 -8.33 6.36
N ALA A 6 -16.21 -7.09 6.17
CA ALA A 6 -17.19 -6.79 5.12
C ALA A 6 -16.60 -6.94 3.72
N LEU A 7 -15.35 -6.49 3.51
CA LEU A 7 -14.68 -6.53 2.20
C LEU A 7 -14.10 -7.91 1.89
N PHE A 8 -13.28 -8.46 2.78
CA PHE A 8 -12.51 -9.69 2.54
C PHE A 8 -13.22 -10.98 2.96
N LYS A 9 -14.37 -10.88 3.65
CA LYS A 9 -15.16 -12.03 4.18
C LYS A 9 -14.44 -12.86 5.26
N VAL A 10 -13.32 -12.35 5.76
CA VAL A 10 -12.54 -12.92 6.87
C VAL A 10 -12.20 -11.85 7.89
N LYS A 11 -11.98 -12.25 9.14
CA LYS A 11 -11.70 -11.29 10.23
C LYS A 11 -10.31 -10.68 10.12
N LYS A 12 -9.33 -11.46 9.70
CA LYS A 12 -7.92 -11.10 9.61
C LYS A 12 -7.39 -11.43 8.22
N PRO A 13 -7.60 -10.55 7.24
CA PRO A 13 -7.23 -10.82 5.86
C PRO A 13 -5.71 -10.84 5.67
N ILE A 14 -5.24 -11.74 4.83
CA ILE A 14 -3.89 -11.72 4.28
C ILE A 14 -3.93 -11.04 2.93
N ILE A 15 -3.27 -9.90 2.83
CA ILE A 15 -3.17 -9.10 1.62
C ILE A 15 -1.77 -9.26 1.03
N SER A 16 -1.67 -9.81 -0.17
CA SER A 16 -0.40 -9.98 -0.87
C SER A 16 -0.09 -8.81 -1.78
N MET A 17 1.20 -8.59 -2.00
CA MET A 17 1.69 -7.61 -2.96
C MET A 17 1.88 -8.25 -4.33
N LEU A 18 1.36 -7.63 -5.38
CA LEU A 18 1.73 -7.92 -6.75
C LEU A 18 2.68 -6.80 -7.23
N HIS A 19 3.96 -7.12 -7.29
CA HIS A 19 5.02 -6.19 -7.64
C HIS A 19 5.21 -6.16 -9.16
N MET A 20 4.79 -5.06 -9.80
CA MET A 20 4.94 -4.91 -11.25
C MET A 20 6.41 -4.79 -11.64
N GLN A 21 6.78 -5.42 -12.75
CA GLN A 21 8.08 -5.24 -13.39
C GLN A 21 8.28 -3.77 -13.80
N PRO A 22 9.54 -3.33 -14.06
CA PRO A 22 9.79 -1.95 -14.48
C PRO A 22 8.87 -1.51 -15.61
N LEU A 23 8.37 -0.29 -15.52
CA LEU A 23 7.40 0.31 -16.43
C LEU A 23 8.08 1.26 -17.42
N PRO A 24 7.45 1.62 -18.53
CA PRO A 24 8.00 2.59 -19.48
C PRO A 24 8.35 3.92 -18.77
N GLY A 25 9.59 4.37 -18.99
CA GLY A 25 10.14 5.55 -18.31
C GLY A 25 11.02 5.22 -17.11
N ASP A 26 10.94 4.02 -16.55
CA ASP A 26 11.82 3.60 -15.47
C ASP A 26 13.24 3.30 -15.98
N PRO A 27 14.28 3.64 -15.21
CA PRO A 27 15.67 3.34 -15.61
C PRO A 27 15.95 1.85 -15.84
N LEU A 28 15.20 0.98 -15.18
CA LEU A 28 15.30 -0.47 -15.31
C LEU A 28 14.46 -1.06 -16.45
N PHE A 29 13.58 -0.29 -17.08
CA PHE A 29 12.86 -0.70 -18.28
C PHE A 29 13.81 -0.65 -19.48
N LYS A 30 14.22 -1.80 -20.00
CA LYS A 30 15.24 -1.91 -21.06
C LYS A 30 14.58 -2.06 -22.43
N GLU A 31 15.35 -1.85 -23.50
CA GLU A 31 14.92 -1.96 -24.91
C GLU A 31 14.24 -3.31 -25.23
N LYS A 32 14.70 -4.40 -24.61
CA LYS A 32 14.11 -5.73 -24.73
C LYS A 32 12.77 -5.91 -24.03
N ASP A 33 12.40 -4.95 -23.15
CA ASP A 33 11.16 -5.03 -22.37
C ASP A 33 9.99 -4.50 -23.21
N SER A 34 8.79 -4.91 -22.83
CA SER A 34 7.56 -4.43 -23.44
C SER A 34 6.42 -4.53 -22.46
N MET A 35 5.41 -3.69 -22.62
CA MET A 35 4.18 -3.76 -21.81
C MET A 35 3.49 -5.11 -21.91
N ARG A 36 3.57 -5.80 -23.06
CA ARG A 36 3.03 -7.18 -23.21
C ARG A 36 3.73 -8.15 -22.25
N ARG A 37 5.05 -8.02 -22.10
CA ARG A 37 5.84 -8.84 -21.17
C ARG A 37 5.48 -8.50 -19.72
N VAL A 38 5.38 -7.20 -19.37
CA VAL A 38 4.97 -6.76 -18.04
C VAL A 38 3.60 -7.35 -17.66
N VAL A 39 2.61 -7.24 -18.55
CA VAL A 39 1.28 -7.82 -18.34
C VAL A 39 1.34 -9.34 -18.18
N ALA A 40 2.12 -10.03 -19.01
CA ALA A 40 2.22 -11.50 -18.93
C ALA A 40 2.82 -11.98 -17.62
N LEU A 41 3.87 -11.29 -17.11
CA LEU A 41 4.48 -11.60 -15.83
C LEU A 41 3.52 -11.26 -14.67
N ALA A 42 2.89 -10.10 -14.69
CA ALA A 42 1.90 -9.72 -13.69
C ALA A 42 0.71 -10.70 -13.64
N ARG A 43 0.28 -11.25 -14.80
CA ARG A 43 -0.77 -12.28 -14.85
C ARG A 43 -0.32 -13.59 -14.20
N ALA A 44 0.91 -14.02 -14.46
CA ALA A 44 1.46 -15.21 -13.83
C ALA A 44 1.54 -15.06 -12.31
N ASP A 45 2.02 -13.91 -11.83
CA ASP A 45 2.09 -13.58 -10.41
C ASP A 45 0.68 -13.51 -9.79
N LEU A 46 -0.29 -12.86 -10.47
CA LEU A 46 -1.69 -12.79 -10.02
C LEU A 46 -2.28 -14.18 -9.78
N HIS A 47 -2.11 -15.09 -10.74
CA HIS A 47 -2.63 -16.44 -10.62
C HIS A 47 -1.96 -17.18 -9.45
N ALA A 48 -0.63 -17.12 -9.35
CA ALA A 48 0.12 -17.77 -8.28
C ALA A 48 -0.29 -17.25 -6.88
N ILE A 49 -0.45 -15.94 -6.74
CA ILE A 49 -0.88 -15.30 -5.49
C ILE A 49 -2.29 -15.76 -5.11
N GLN A 50 -3.24 -15.73 -6.04
CA GLN A 50 -4.62 -16.14 -5.79
C GLN A 50 -4.75 -17.63 -5.50
N ASP A 51 -3.98 -18.48 -6.20
CA ASP A 51 -3.95 -19.91 -5.97
C ASP A 51 -3.30 -20.26 -4.62
N GLY A 52 -2.47 -19.35 -4.07
CA GLY A 52 -1.95 -19.40 -2.71
C GLY A 52 -3.00 -19.12 -1.63
N GLY A 53 -4.20 -18.66 -1.99
CA GLY A 53 -5.32 -18.49 -1.07
C GLY A 53 -5.28 -17.19 -0.25
N VAL A 54 -4.73 -16.10 -0.80
CA VAL A 54 -4.77 -14.77 -0.16
C VAL A 54 -6.17 -14.18 -0.23
N ASP A 55 -6.48 -13.28 0.70
CA ASP A 55 -7.78 -12.64 0.80
C ASP A 55 -7.87 -11.32 0.01
N GLY A 56 -6.72 -10.73 -0.35
CA GLY A 56 -6.64 -9.50 -1.13
C GLY A 56 -5.28 -9.30 -1.79
N ILE A 57 -5.22 -8.37 -2.73
CA ILE A 57 -4.00 -8.08 -3.50
C ILE A 57 -3.80 -6.57 -3.59
N ILE A 58 -2.54 -6.11 -3.51
CA ILE A 58 -2.15 -4.73 -3.83
C ILE A 58 -1.22 -4.76 -5.05
N PHE A 59 -1.62 -4.04 -6.09
CA PHE A 59 -0.76 -3.79 -7.24
C PHE A 59 0.17 -2.61 -6.95
N SER A 60 1.47 -2.82 -7.02
CA SER A 60 2.48 -1.77 -6.79
C SER A 60 3.55 -1.73 -7.87
N ASN A 61 4.14 -0.55 -8.05
CA ASN A 61 5.25 -0.33 -8.98
C ASN A 61 6.63 -0.55 -8.32
N GLU A 62 6.78 -1.63 -7.56
CA GLU A 62 7.98 -1.94 -6.75
C GLU A 62 9.29 -1.83 -7.52
N PHE A 63 9.32 -2.23 -8.78
CA PHE A 63 10.54 -2.20 -9.59
C PHE A 63 10.74 -0.90 -10.40
N SER A 64 9.93 0.15 -10.14
CA SER A 64 10.13 1.51 -10.68
C SER A 64 11.22 2.27 -9.92
N LEU A 65 12.38 1.66 -9.75
CA LEU A 65 13.51 2.23 -9.01
C LEU A 65 14.36 3.18 -9.85
N PRO A 66 14.82 4.34 -9.26
CA PRO A 66 14.42 4.92 -7.97
C PRO A 66 13.01 5.52 -8.02
N TYR A 67 12.28 5.45 -6.90
CA TYR A 67 10.90 5.92 -6.84
C TYR A 67 10.77 7.43 -7.05
N GLN A 68 9.72 7.83 -7.78
CA GLN A 68 9.38 9.22 -8.03
C GLN A 68 8.40 9.75 -6.96
N ARG A 69 8.69 10.94 -6.42
CA ARG A 69 7.84 11.65 -5.47
C ARG A 69 6.56 12.22 -6.10
N ARG A 70 6.67 12.54 -7.36
CA ARG A 70 5.58 12.86 -8.27
C ARG A 70 5.80 12.06 -9.53
N MET A 71 4.93 11.11 -9.75
CA MET A 71 5.06 10.22 -10.89
C MET A 71 4.79 10.97 -12.19
N SER A 72 5.61 10.67 -13.19
CA SER A 72 5.28 11.05 -14.55
C SER A 72 4.02 10.31 -15.00
N PHE A 73 3.21 10.95 -15.84
CA PHE A 73 1.93 10.41 -16.32
C PHE A 73 2.01 8.98 -16.87
N VAL A 74 3.16 8.60 -17.44
CA VAL A 74 3.35 7.28 -18.04
C VAL A 74 3.29 6.15 -17.01
N THR A 75 3.79 6.35 -15.79
CA THR A 75 3.85 5.31 -14.76
C THR A 75 2.45 4.89 -14.30
N PRO A 76 1.56 5.77 -13.78
CA PRO A 76 0.22 5.37 -13.39
C PRO A 76 -0.62 4.92 -14.60
N SER A 77 -0.39 5.46 -15.81
CA SER A 77 -1.06 4.99 -17.02
C SER A 77 -0.66 3.55 -17.38
N ALA A 78 0.62 3.21 -17.24
CA ALA A 78 1.10 1.84 -17.45
C ALA A 78 0.54 0.88 -16.40
N MET A 79 0.48 1.29 -15.12
CA MET A 79 -0.15 0.51 -14.05
C MET A 79 -1.64 0.27 -14.34
N ALA A 80 -2.38 1.31 -14.72
CA ALA A 80 -3.79 1.21 -15.08
C ALA A 80 -4.00 0.23 -16.26
N ARG A 81 -3.12 0.26 -17.27
CA ARG A 81 -3.14 -0.69 -18.37
C ARG A 81 -2.94 -2.12 -17.88
N VAL A 82 -1.93 -2.37 -17.04
CA VAL A 82 -1.67 -3.73 -16.51
C VAL A 82 -2.89 -4.24 -15.76
N ILE A 83 -3.43 -3.45 -14.83
CA ILE A 83 -4.61 -3.83 -14.03
C ILE A 83 -5.81 -4.08 -14.93
N GLY A 84 -6.08 -3.18 -15.90
CA GLY A 84 -7.20 -3.30 -16.83
C GLY A 84 -7.12 -4.58 -17.69
N GLU A 85 -5.92 -4.97 -18.15
CA GLU A 85 -5.73 -6.23 -18.89
C GLU A 85 -5.88 -7.49 -18.01
N LEU A 86 -5.77 -7.34 -16.67
CA LEU A 86 -5.92 -8.43 -15.69
C LEU A 86 -7.31 -8.47 -15.03
N MET A 87 -8.16 -7.48 -15.25
CA MET A 87 -9.40 -7.27 -14.48
C MET A 87 -10.33 -8.48 -14.48
N ASN A 88 -10.40 -9.21 -15.59
CA ASN A 88 -11.20 -10.44 -15.68
C ASN A 88 -10.57 -11.66 -14.98
N ASP A 89 -9.30 -11.59 -14.62
CA ASP A 89 -8.57 -12.65 -13.93
C ASP A 89 -8.57 -12.44 -12.41
N ILE A 90 -8.92 -11.24 -11.94
CA ILE A 90 -8.91 -10.90 -10.51
C ILE A 90 -10.13 -11.52 -9.82
N ARG A 91 -9.88 -12.33 -8.78
CA ARG A 91 -10.92 -13.09 -8.04
C ARG A 91 -11.12 -12.63 -6.60
N VAL A 92 -10.26 -11.73 -6.10
CA VAL A 92 -10.29 -11.22 -4.73
C VAL A 92 -10.31 -9.69 -4.73
N PRO A 93 -10.73 -9.02 -3.64
CA PRO A 93 -10.61 -7.58 -3.53
C PRO A 93 -9.19 -7.12 -3.80
N TYR A 94 -9.03 -6.02 -4.53
CA TYR A 94 -7.72 -5.48 -4.85
C TYR A 94 -7.59 -4.00 -4.55
N GLY A 95 -6.38 -3.61 -4.28
CA GLY A 95 -5.95 -2.25 -4.04
C GLY A 95 -4.75 -1.87 -4.91
N VAL A 96 -4.35 -0.62 -4.79
CA VAL A 96 -3.22 -0.04 -5.53
C VAL A 96 -2.29 0.74 -4.60
N ASP A 97 -1.02 0.82 -5.01
CA ASP A 97 0.01 1.62 -4.36
C ASP A 97 1.00 2.15 -5.41
N CYS A 98 0.89 3.42 -5.72
CA CYS A 98 1.90 4.18 -6.46
C CYS A 98 2.97 4.62 -5.45
N ILE A 99 4.03 3.83 -5.31
CA ILE A 99 5.03 4.00 -4.25
C ILE A 99 5.61 5.42 -4.27
N SER A 100 5.58 6.07 -3.11
CA SER A 100 6.02 7.44 -2.86
C SER A 100 5.14 8.55 -3.46
N ASP A 101 4.03 8.24 -4.14
CA ASP A 101 3.10 9.25 -4.69
C ASP A 101 1.64 8.94 -4.29
N GLY A 102 1.23 9.48 -3.13
CA GLY A 102 -0.12 9.26 -2.60
C GLY A 102 -1.23 9.83 -3.50
N LEU A 103 -0.98 10.92 -4.22
CA LEU A 103 -1.98 11.51 -5.11
C LEU A 103 -2.20 10.63 -6.33
N ALA A 104 -1.11 10.17 -6.97
CA ALA A 104 -1.19 9.22 -8.08
C ALA A 104 -1.87 7.91 -7.66
N THR A 105 -1.66 7.46 -6.40
CA THR A 105 -2.34 6.29 -5.83
C THR A 105 -3.85 6.46 -5.80
N ILE A 106 -4.36 7.62 -5.33
CA ILE A 106 -5.80 7.92 -5.30
C ILE A 106 -6.38 8.00 -6.71
N GLU A 107 -5.66 8.64 -7.64
CA GLU A 107 -6.12 8.78 -9.03
C GLU A 107 -6.11 7.44 -9.77
N LEU A 108 -5.09 6.62 -9.54
CA LEU A 108 -5.06 5.25 -10.08
C LEU A 108 -6.20 4.41 -9.50
N ALA A 109 -6.46 4.50 -8.19
CA ALA A 109 -7.56 3.77 -7.57
C ALA A 109 -8.91 4.09 -8.22
N ALA A 110 -9.15 5.37 -8.55
CA ALA A 110 -10.34 5.80 -9.28
C ALA A 110 -10.41 5.23 -10.71
N ALA A 111 -9.25 5.17 -11.38
CA ALA A 111 -9.20 4.73 -12.79
C ALA A 111 -9.39 3.22 -12.97
N VAL A 112 -9.17 2.44 -11.92
CA VAL A 112 -9.21 0.96 -11.97
C VAL A 112 -10.21 0.35 -10.99
N ASP A 113 -11.11 1.14 -10.42
CA ASP A 113 -12.15 0.69 -9.48
C ASP A 113 -11.58 -0.11 -8.28
N ALA A 114 -10.42 0.30 -7.76
CA ALA A 114 -9.81 -0.37 -6.64
C ALA A 114 -10.64 -0.21 -5.35
N SER A 115 -10.76 -1.26 -4.56
CA SER A 115 -11.52 -1.25 -3.30
C SER A 115 -10.76 -0.57 -2.17
N PHE A 116 -9.44 -0.54 -2.24
CA PHE A 116 -8.59 0.10 -1.25
C PHE A 116 -7.29 0.64 -1.89
N ALA A 117 -6.62 1.52 -1.19
CA ALA A 117 -5.33 2.08 -1.59
C ALA A 117 -4.40 2.11 -0.39
N ARG A 118 -3.14 1.74 -0.60
CA ARG A 118 -2.10 1.83 0.42
C ARG A 118 -1.09 2.90 0.02
N GLY A 119 -0.51 3.60 0.97
CA GLY A 119 0.55 4.56 0.63
C GLY A 119 0.97 5.45 1.79
N THR A 120 2.01 6.23 1.52
CA THR A 120 2.48 7.29 2.42
C THR A 120 1.65 8.54 2.21
N PHE A 121 0.49 8.62 2.88
CA PHE A 121 -0.50 9.68 2.69
C PHE A 121 -0.34 10.86 3.65
N SER A 122 0.51 10.73 4.66
CA SER A 122 0.72 11.74 5.70
C SER A 122 2.15 11.73 6.21
N GLY A 123 2.53 12.77 6.93
CA GLY A 123 3.83 12.88 7.57
C GLY A 123 4.89 13.52 6.66
N VAL A 124 6.03 13.80 7.29
CA VAL A 124 7.20 14.38 6.63
C VAL A 124 8.39 13.49 6.92
N TYR A 125 9.05 13.01 5.85
CA TYR A 125 10.13 12.05 5.94
C TYR A 125 11.35 12.50 5.12
N VAL A 126 12.50 11.95 5.44
CA VAL A 126 13.75 12.15 4.69
C VAL A 126 14.47 10.82 4.54
N GLY A 127 14.96 10.53 3.35
CA GLY A 127 15.70 9.32 3.01
C GLY A 127 16.46 9.47 1.69
N ASP A 128 16.85 8.35 1.09
CA ASP A 128 17.61 8.32 -0.15
C ASP A 128 16.88 9.00 -1.33
N GLY A 129 15.54 8.94 -1.32
CA GLY A 129 14.68 9.64 -2.28
C GLY A 129 14.51 11.14 -2.04
N GLY A 130 15.17 11.69 -1.01
CA GLY A 130 15.11 13.09 -0.64
C GLY A 130 14.04 13.40 0.42
N PHE A 131 13.44 14.57 0.34
CA PHE A 131 12.48 15.07 1.32
C PHE A 131 11.05 14.72 0.92
N TYR A 132 10.29 14.11 1.83
CA TYR A 132 8.89 13.69 1.65
C TYR A 132 7.97 14.60 2.48
N ASP A 133 7.27 15.51 1.82
CA ASP A 133 6.22 16.37 2.39
C ASP A 133 4.86 15.91 1.86
N ASN A 134 4.17 15.06 2.62
CA ASN A 134 2.89 14.48 2.20
C ASN A 134 1.74 15.43 2.57
N GLN A 135 1.07 15.94 1.55
CA GLN A 135 -0.03 16.90 1.67
C GLN A 135 -1.37 16.19 1.96
N LEU A 136 -1.53 15.68 3.19
CA LEU A 136 -2.72 14.94 3.62
C LEU A 136 -4.04 15.62 3.23
N SER A 137 -4.11 16.93 3.40
CA SER A 137 -5.34 17.69 3.12
C SER A 137 -5.68 17.75 1.63
N GLU A 138 -4.68 17.81 0.76
CA GLU A 138 -4.84 17.77 -0.70
C GLU A 138 -5.34 16.40 -1.13
N LEU A 139 -4.72 15.35 -0.63
CA LEU A 139 -5.07 13.97 -0.91
C LEU A 139 -6.53 13.66 -0.54
N LEU A 140 -6.97 14.02 0.68
CA LEU A 140 -8.35 13.78 1.11
C LEU A 140 -9.37 14.58 0.30
N ARG A 141 -9.04 15.83 -0.08
CA ARG A 141 -9.88 16.63 -0.98
C ARG A 141 -9.94 16.01 -2.38
N ARG A 142 -8.84 15.46 -2.88
CA ARG A 142 -8.82 14.75 -4.17
C ARG A 142 -9.69 13.50 -4.14
N LYS A 143 -9.58 12.68 -3.08
CA LYS A 143 -10.47 11.52 -2.85
C LYS A 143 -11.94 11.93 -2.92
N SER A 144 -12.32 12.98 -2.19
CA SER A 144 -13.69 13.51 -2.17
C SER A 144 -14.13 14.04 -3.54
N ALA A 145 -13.28 14.80 -4.23
CA ALA A 145 -13.59 15.35 -5.57
C ALA A 145 -13.81 14.25 -6.61
N LEU A 146 -13.14 13.11 -6.47
CA LEU A 146 -13.32 11.91 -7.30
C LEU A 146 -14.49 11.02 -6.84
N ARG A 147 -15.21 11.40 -5.77
CA ARG A 147 -16.34 10.64 -5.19
C ARG A 147 -15.98 9.21 -4.80
N LEU A 148 -14.79 9.04 -4.25
CA LEU A 148 -14.27 7.74 -3.81
C LEU A 148 -14.64 7.47 -2.33
N ASP A 149 -15.90 7.67 -1.94
CA ASP A 149 -16.32 7.58 -0.54
C ASP A 149 -16.07 6.19 0.04
N GLU A 150 -16.27 5.14 -0.75
CA GLU A 150 -16.09 3.74 -0.33
C GLU A 150 -14.62 3.25 -0.40
N LEU A 151 -13.72 3.98 -1.05
CA LEU A 151 -12.31 3.61 -1.15
C LEU A 151 -11.66 3.61 0.24
N LYS A 152 -11.13 2.47 0.66
CA LYS A 152 -10.43 2.31 1.94
C LYS A 152 -8.98 2.74 1.84
N LEU A 153 -8.52 3.58 2.76
CA LEU A 153 -7.15 4.08 2.78
C LEU A 153 -6.33 3.44 3.89
N LEU A 154 -5.27 2.72 3.48
CA LEU A 154 -4.31 2.06 4.35
C LEU A 154 -3.04 2.94 4.41
N TYR A 155 -2.85 3.62 5.54
CA TYR A 155 -1.78 4.60 5.71
C TYR A 155 -0.50 3.95 6.22
N PHE A 156 0.62 4.18 5.55
CA PHE A 156 1.91 3.97 6.21
C PHE A 156 2.00 4.86 7.44
N LEU A 157 2.14 4.26 8.61
CA LEU A 157 2.39 4.99 9.84
C LEU A 157 3.86 5.40 9.96
N ASN A 158 4.72 4.51 9.52
CA ASN A 158 6.17 4.71 9.37
C ASN A 158 6.64 3.98 8.11
N PRO A 159 6.95 4.67 7.02
CA PRO A 159 7.58 4.03 5.87
C PRO A 159 8.96 3.48 6.24
N GLU A 160 9.30 2.33 5.71
CA GLU A 160 10.64 1.75 5.83
C GLU A 160 11.68 2.59 5.09
N SER A 161 12.92 2.54 5.55
CA SER A 161 14.08 3.21 4.94
C SER A 161 14.10 4.74 5.00
N ASP A 162 13.07 5.36 5.56
CA ASP A 162 12.99 6.82 5.72
C ASP A 162 12.90 7.23 7.19
N ILE A 163 13.47 8.37 7.51
CA ILE A 163 13.40 8.96 8.85
C ILE A 163 12.20 9.89 8.93
N ASN A 164 11.31 9.64 9.89
CA ASN A 164 10.22 10.55 10.19
C ASN A 164 10.75 11.81 10.91
N LEU A 165 10.45 12.98 10.39
CA LEU A 165 10.82 14.26 11.02
C LEU A 165 9.90 14.63 12.20
N ASP A 166 8.80 13.93 12.39
CA ASP A 166 8.00 14.03 13.61
C ASP A 166 8.67 13.22 14.73
N THR A 167 9.16 13.91 15.75
CA THR A 167 9.92 13.30 16.87
C THR A 167 9.03 12.65 17.93
N ARG A 168 7.72 12.72 17.80
CA ARG A 168 6.79 12.01 18.71
C ARG A 168 6.96 10.49 18.58
N ASN A 169 6.66 9.75 19.64
CA ASN A 169 6.62 8.29 19.52
C ASN A 169 5.49 7.83 18.60
N LEU A 170 5.63 6.64 18.04
CA LEU A 170 4.72 6.13 17.01
C LEU A 170 3.27 6.00 17.48
N ALA A 171 3.06 5.68 18.77
CA ALA A 171 1.72 5.63 19.37
C ALA A 171 1.04 7.02 19.40
N ALA A 172 1.80 8.07 19.69
CA ALA A 172 1.28 9.44 19.66
C ALA A 172 0.98 9.91 18.25
N ILE A 173 1.82 9.53 17.27
CA ILE A 173 1.59 9.79 15.85
C ILE A 173 0.33 9.08 15.39
N ALA A 174 0.15 7.79 15.73
CA ALA A 174 -1.03 7.00 15.38
C ALA A 174 -2.32 7.66 15.91
N ARG A 175 -2.39 8.00 17.19
CA ARG A 175 -3.55 8.70 17.76
C ARG A 175 -3.86 10.03 17.07
N SER A 176 -2.82 10.81 16.79
CA SER A 176 -2.97 12.10 16.10
C SER A 176 -3.49 11.92 14.67
N LEU A 177 -3.00 10.91 13.96
CA LEU A 177 -3.42 10.60 12.59
C LEU A 177 -4.87 10.10 12.54
N VAL A 178 -5.25 9.20 13.44
CA VAL A 178 -6.63 8.72 13.56
C VAL A 178 -7.59 9.89 13.83
N PHE A 179 -7.23 10.80 14.72
CA PHE A 179 -8.05 11.99 15.00
C PHE A 179 -8.20 12.92 13.78
N LYS A 180 -7.12 13.12 13.00
CA LYS A 180 -7.11 14.11 11.91
C LYS A 180 -7.64 13.58 10.58
N ALA A 181 -7.44 12.31 10.30
CA ALA A 181 -7.67 11.72 8.97
C ALA A 181 -8.61 10.52 8.97
N SER A 182 -8.91 9.97 10.14
CA SER A 182 -9.75 8.75 10.25
C SER A 182 -9.35 7.67 9.23
N PRO A 183 -8.09 7.22 9.23
CA PRO A 183 -7.62 6.20 8.29
C PRO A 183 -8.44 4.92 8.45
N ASP A 184 -8.71 4.22 7.35
CA ASP A 184 -9.36 2.91 7.42
C ASP A 184 -8.42 1.85 8.03
N ALA A 185 -7.12 1.97 7.79
CA ALA A 185 -6.10 1.16 8.45
C ALA A 185 -4.77 1.90 8.59
N LEU A 186 -3.95 1.44 9.56
CA LEU A 186 -2.56 1.82 9.71
C LEU A 186 -1.66 0.63 9.36
N CYS A 187 -0.66 0.87 8.53
CA CYS A 187 0.36 -0.10 8.15
C CYS A 187 1.65 0.23 8.90
N VAL A 188 2.15 -0.72 9.69
CA VAL A 188 3.34 -0.54 10.53
C VAL A 188 4.50 -1.32 9.94
N SER A 189 5.57 -0.61 9.56
CA SER A 189 6.74 -1.16 8.91
C SER A 189 7.88 -1.47 9.87
N GLY A 190 8.79 -2.36 9.45
CA GLY A 190 10.09 -2.55 10.06
C GLY A 190 11.06 -1.40 9.72
N SER A 191 12.34 -1.60 10.04
CA SER A 191 13.39 -0.59 9.86
C SER A 191 13.91 -0.45 8.43
N ALA A 192 13.66 -1.45 7.58
CA ALA A 192 14.12 -1.48 6.18
C ALA A 192 13.18 -2.32 5.32
N ALA A 193 13.21 -2.11 4.01
CA ALA A 193 12.45 -2.92 3.05
C ALA A 193 12.75 -4.41 3.23
N GLY A 194 11.71 -5.24 3.29
CA GLY A 194 11.81 -6.68 3.54
C GLY A 194 12.10 -7.08 5.00
N THR A 195 12.34 -6.13 5.90
CA THR A 195 12.53 -6.41 7.33
C THR A 195 11.19 -6.37 8.06
N GLY A 196 10.83 -7.50 8.69
CA GLY A 196 9.57 -7.58 9.44
C GLY A 196 9.54 -6.64 10.65
N VAL A 197 8.40 -6.02 10.88
CA VAL A 197 8.17 -5.20 12.07
C VAL A 197 8.21 -6.04 13.34
N GLY A 198 8.79 -5.51 14.42
CA GLY A 198 8.80 -6.16 15.74
C GLY A 198 7.40 -6.25 16.36
N ASN A 199 7.12 -7.35 17.08
CA ASN A 199 5.84 -7.58 17.72
C ASN A 199 5.52 -6.50 18.78
N GLU A 200 6.54 -6.01 19.50
CA GLU A 200 6.39 -4.94 20.49
C GLU A 200 5.88 -3.65 19.87
N LEU A 201 6.41 -3.27 18.70
CA LEU A 201 5.98 -2.07 18.00
C LEU A 201 4.55 -2.21 17.46
N LEU A 202 4.18 -3.38 16.93
CA LEU A 202 2.82 -3.67 16.52
C LEU A 202 1.83 -3.58 17.69
N ALA A 203 2.16 -4.19 18.83
CA ALA A 203 1.34 -4.14 20.03
C ALA A 203 1.19 -2.70 20.54
N LEU A 204 2.27 -1.93 20.60
CA LEU A 204 2.26 -0.53 21.01
C LEU A 204 1.29 0.31 20.14
N VAL A 205 1.32 0.11 18.83
CA VAL A 205 0.42 0.83 17.92
C VAL A 205 -1.02 0.36 18.10
N LYS A 206 -1.26 -0.95 18.15
CA LYS A 206 -2.62 -1.50 18.29
C LYS A 206 -3.27 -1.07 19.60
N GLU A 207 -2.53 -1.07 20.72
CA GLU A 207 -2.99 -0.59 22.02
C GLU A 207 -3.33 0.93 21.98
N ALA A 208 -2.55 1.70 21.23
CA ALA A 208 -2.77 3.14 21.11
C ALA A 208 -4.04 3.51 20.33
N VAL A 209 -4.47 2.66 19.40
CA VAL A 209 -5.62 2.88 18.49
C VAL A 209 -6.46 1.61 18.34
N PRO A 210 -7.09 1.10 19.42
CA PRO A 210 -7.73 -0.22 19.44
C PRO A 210 -8.88 -0.37 18.43
N GLU A 211 -9.55 0.73 18.10
CA GLU A 211 -10.68 0.75 17.16
C GLU A 211 -10.25 0.88 15.68
N THR A 212 -8.99 1.16 15.42
CA THR A 212 -8.45 1.27 14.05
C THR A 212 -7.81 -0.05 13.63
N VAL A 213 -8.03 -0.45 12.38
CA VAL A 213 -7.38 -1.62 11.81
C VAL A 213 -5.87 -1.38 11.70
N VAL A 214 -5.07 -2.35 12.13
CA VAL A 214 -3.61 -2.30 12.06
C VAL A 214 -3.09 -3.52 11.30
N PHE A 215 -2.25 -3.26 10.29
CA PHE A 215 -1.54 -4.28 9.53
C PHE A 215 -0.03 -4.21 9.78
N PRO A 216 0.69 -5.32 9.94
CA PRO A 216 2.12 -5.37 9.70
C PRO A 216 2.35 -5.15 8.20
N ASN A 217 3.29 -4.29 7.85
CA ASN A 217 3.39 -3.86 6.46
C ASN A 217 4.37 -4.73 5.65
N THR A 218 5.64 -4.63 5.90
CA THR A 218 6.66 -5.33 5.10
C THR A 218 7.30 -6.49 5.87
N GLY A 219 7.95 -7.44 5.15
CA GLY A 219 8.73 -8.52 5.73
C GLY A 219 7.92 -9.63 6.40
N CYS A 220 6.62 -9.71 6.14
CA CYS A 220 5.82 -10.85 6.58
C CYS A 220 6.10 -12.08 5.71
N THR A 221 6.31 -13.20 6.35
CA THR A 221 6.55 -14.51 5.71
C THR A 221 5.60 -15.57 6.27
N LYS A 222 5.53 -16.73 5.62
CA LYS A 222 4.76 -17.88 6.12
C LYS A 222 5.14 -18.28 7.56
N ASP A 223 6.39 -18.03 7.94
CA ASP A 223 6.92 -18.42 9.25
C ASP A 223 6.62 -17.38 10.35
N THR A 224 6.34 -16.14 9.96
CA THR A 224 6.13 -15.01 10.89
C THR A 224 4.69 -14.53 10.96
N ILE A 225 3.88 -14.77 9.92
CA ILE A 225 2.54 -14.21 9.79
C ILE A 225 1.59 -14.60 10.93
N VAL A 226 1.68 -15.84 11.41
CA VAL A 226 0.80 -16.33 12.48
C VAL A 226 0.97 -15.52 13.76
N ASP A 227 2.21 -15.20 14.13
CA ASP A 227 2.48 -14.39 15.33
C ASP A 227 2.03 -12.95 15.15
N LYS A 228 2.17 -12.37 13.94
CA LYS A 228 1.64 -11.05 13.62
C LYS A 228 0.12 -11.00 13.76
N LEU A 229 -0.58 -11.98 13.21
CA LEU A 229 -2.04 -12.07 13.26
C LEU A 229 -2.60 -12.25 14.70
N ARG A 230 -1.80 -12.64 15.67
CA ARG A 230 -2.21 -12.65 17.09
C ARG A 230 -2.33 -11.26 17.68
N ILE A 231 -1.60 -10.30 17.12
CA ILE A 231 -1.47 -8.91 17.64
C ILE A 231 -2.34 -7.95 16.84
N CYS A 232 -2.34 -8.06 15.52
CA CYS A 232 -2.97 -7.13 14.59
C CYS A 232 -4.20 -7.70 13.87
N ASP A 233 -4.78 -6.93 12.97
CA ASP A 233 -6.10 -7.20 12.38
C ASP A 233 -6.02 -7.84 10.98
N GLY A 234 -4.84 -8.08 10.46
CA GLY A 234 -4.61 -8.71 9.19
C GLY A 234 -3.15 -8.69 8.83
#